data_2687a0fd452b8cc23288b22324670560
#
_entry.id   2687a0fd452b8cc23288b22324670560
#
_cell.length_a   1.000
_cell.length_b   1.000
_cell.length_c   1.000
_cell.angle_alpha   90.00
_cell.angle_beta   90.00
_cell.angle_gamma   90.00
#
_symmetry.space_group_name_H-M   'P 1'
#
loop_
_entity.id
_entity.type
_entity.pdbx_description
1 polymer ?
#
loop_
_entity_poly.entity_id
_entity_poly.type
_entity_poly.pdbx_seq_one_letter_code
_entity_poly.pdbx_strand_id
1 'polypeptide(L)'
;MDLQAVLVATDFSECAAAAFQMAQILARRFSSRLILLHVINERLLEQLSGHLGEPADALLPGFRERAQQQLNEFLKGVKPGPLKVETLVAVGLPFQEIAVVARDLAVDLVVMGGYGKGGRGPLEEVFFGSTAEKVVRLLPCPVLCVPLAAARSDSPDRSRT
;
A
#
# COMPACT_ATOMS: atom_id res chain seq x y z
N MET A 1 21.52 -11.00 0.76
CA MET A 1 20.50 -10.21 0.08
C MET A 1 20.57 -8.79 0.63
N ASP A 2 20.90 -7.86 -0.21
CA ASP A 2 20.94 -6.46 0.18
C ASP A 2 19.55 -5.86 -0.07
N LEU A 3 18.91 -5.36 0.96
CA LEU A 3 17.61 -4.72 0.87
C LEU A 3 17.81 -3.21 0.68
N GLN A 4 17.99 -2.77 -0.56
CA GLN A 4 18.32 -1.37 -0.86
C GLN A 4 17.07 -0.51 -1.08
N ALA A 5 16.00 -1.08 -1.64
CA ALA A 5 14.77 -0.36 -1.92
C ALA A 5 13.53 -1.17 -1.52
N VAL A 6 12.69 -0.57 -0.71
CA VAL A 6 11.41 -1.11 -0.26
C VAL A 6 10.28 -0.25 -0.81
N LEU A 7 9.33 -0.89 -1.50
CA LEU A 7 8.13 -0.25 -2.02
C LEU A 7 6.92 -0.62 -1.13
N VAL A 8 6.21 0.38 -0.65
CA VAL A 8 4.92 0.20 0.03
C VAL A 8 3.80 0.67 -0.88
N ALA A 9 2.86 -0.22 -1.19
CA ALA A 9 1.63 0.13 -1.89
C ALA A 9 0.53 0.46 -0.86
N THR A 10 -0.12 1.60 -1.03
CA THR A 10 -1.17 2.07 -0.11
C THR A 10 -2.47 2.38 -0.82
N ASP A 11 -3.57 1.95 -0.23
CA ASP A 11 -4.93 2.39 -0.50
C ASP A 11 -5.51 3.24 0.64
N PHE A 12 -4.63 3.70 1.54
CA PHE A 12 -4.95 4.49 2.74
C PHE A 12 -5.77 3.74 3.78
N SER A 13 -5.90 2.43 3.68
CA SER A 13 -6.56 1.59 4.68
C SER A 13 -5.72 1.41 5.94
N GLU A 14 -6.34 0.92 7.02
CA GLU A 14 -5.62 0.53 8.24
C GLU A 14 -4.60 -0.57 7.97
N CYS A 15 -4.92 -1.49 7.05
CA CYS A 15 -4.01 -2.55 6.64
C CYS A 15 -2.78 -2.00 5.93
N ALA A 16 -2.96 -0.98 5.08
CA ALA A 16 -1.86 -0.27 4.45
C ALA A 16 -0.98 0.48 5.47
N ALA A 17 -1.59 1.05 6.51
CA ALA A 17 -0.83 1.68 7.61
C ALA A 17 0.02 0.66 8.37
N ALA A 18 -0.51 -0.53 8.66
CA ALA A 18 0.24 -1.62 9.28
C ALA A 18 1.40 -2.09 8.38
N ALA A 19 1.16 -2.18 7.07
CA ALA A 19 2.19 -2.50 6.08
C ALA A 19 3.30 -1.45 6.06
N PHE A 20 2.94 -0.18 6.10
CA PHE A 20 3.91 0.92 6.16
C PHE A 20 4.78 0.85 7.43
N GLN A 21 4.18 0.59 8.58
CA GLN A 21 4.93 0.43 9.83
C GLN A 21 5.95 -0.71 9.76
N MET A 22 5.57 -1.83 9.17
CA MET A 22 6.49 -2.96 8.95
C MET A 22 7.62 -2.57 8.00
N ALA A 23 7.30 -1.94 6.88
CA ALA A 23 8.28 -1.48 5.91
C ALA A 23 9.25 -0.45 6.51
N GLN A 24 8.75 0.42 7.37
CA GLN A 24 9.55 1.41 8.09
C GLN A 24 10.59 0.76 9.01
N ILE A 25 10.21 -0.29 9.72
CA ILE A 25 11.13 -1.08 10.55
C ILE A 25 12.23 -1.69 9.69
N LEU A 26 11.86 -2.31 8.57
CA LEU A 26 12.81 -2.91 7.64
C LEU A 26 13.73 -1.86 7.02
N ALA A 27 13.18 -0.75 6.54
CA ALA A 27 13.97 0.31 5.93
C ALA A 27 15.00 0.91 6.88
N ARG A 28 14.65 1.07 8.16
CA ARG A 28 15.59 1.52 9.20
C ARG A 28 16.67 0.49 9.46
N ARG A 29 16.28 -0.78 9.54
CA ARG A 29 17.21 -1.87 9.87
C ARG A 29 18.27 -2.09 8.78
N PHE A 30 17.87 -1.96 7.53
CA PHE A 30 18.72 -2.21 6.37
C PHE A 30 19.22 -0.95 5.67
N SER A 31 18.87 0.23 6.20
CA SER A 31 19.20 1.53 5.56
C SER A 31 18.66 1.63 4.13
N SER A 32 17.48 1.08 3.88
CA SER A 32 16.84 1.04 2.57
C SER A 32 16.16 2.36 2.22
N ARG A 33 16.08 2.65 0.93
CA ARG A 33 15.13 3.63 0.40
C ARG A 33 13.71 3.14 0.70
N LEU A 34 12.85 4.03 1.15
CA LEU A 34 11.43 3.72 1.36
C LEU A 34 10.58 4.53 0.39
N ILE A 35 9.83 3.83 -0.44
CA ILE A 35 8.98 4.41 -1.47
C ILE A 35 7.53 4.08 -1.13
N LEU A 36 6.68 5.10 -1.07
CA LEU A 36 5.24 4.96 -0.84
C LEU A 36 4.49 5.25 -2.14
N LEU A 37 3.82 4.24 -2.67
CA LEU A 37 3.07 4.30 -3.91
C LEU A 37 1.56 4.25 -3.64
N HIS A 38 0.83 5.20 -4.22
CA HIS A 38 -0.61 5.11 -4.41
C HIS A 38 -0.95 5.02 -5.89
N VAL A 39 -1.85 4.13 -6.25
CA VAL A 39 -2.34 3.97 -7.62
C VAL A 39 -3.76 4.48 -7.72
N ILE A 40 -3.99 5.48 -8.55
CA ILE A 40 -5.32 5.92 -8.96
C ILE A 40 -5.88 4.84 -9.88
N ASN A 41 -6.95 4.17 -9.44
CA ASN A 41 -7.55 3.10 -10.21
C ASN A 41 -8.29 3.65 -11.43
N GLU A 42 -7.79 3.37 -12.62
CA GLU A 42 -8.34 3.85 -13.89
C GLU A 42 -9.79 3.42 -14.11
N ARG A 43 -10.19 2.24 -13.63
CA ARG A 43 -11.57 1.76 -13.76
C ARG A 43 -12.55 2.63 -12.96
N LEU A 44 -12.16 3.06 -11.77
CA LEU A 44 -12.98 3.96 -10.97
C LEU A 44 -13.05 5.35 -11.62
N LEU A 45 -11.95 5.80 -12.19
CA LEU A 45 -11.90 7.07 -12.92
C LEU A 45 -12.82 7.03 -14.16
N GLU A 46 -12.79 5.96 -14.93
CA GLU A 46 -13.65 5.75 -16.09
C GLU A 46 -15.14 5.66 -15.71
N GLN A 47 -15.47 4.96 -14.64
CA GLN A 47 -16.83 4.87 -14.12
C GLN A 47 -17.36 6.27 -13.72
N LEU A 48 -16.56 7.06 -13.05
CA LEU A 48 -16.95 8.41 -12.66
C LEU A 48 -17.09 9.33 -13.89
N SER A 49 -16.18 9.22 -14.84
CA SER A 49 -16.25 9.90 -16.14
C SER A 49 -17.58 9.64 -16.83
N GLY A 50 -18.00 8.37 -16.90
CA GLY A 50 -19.29 7.99 -17.47
C GLY A 50 -20.50 8.58 -16.72
N HIS A 51 -20.44 8.64 -15.41
CA HIS A 51 -21.52 9.19 -14.60
C HIS A 51 -21.64 10.72 -14.69
N LEU A 52 -20.52 11.41 -14.77
CA LEU A 52 -20.48 12.88 -14.82
C LEU A 52 -20.60 13.42 -16.25
N GLY A 53 -20.44 12.58 -17.27
CA GLY A 53 -20.37 13.02 -18.66
C GLY A 53 -19.13 13.85 -19.01
N GLU A 54 -18.07 13.74 -18.20
CA GLU A 54 -16.79 14.41 -18.40
C GLU A 54 -15.71 13.44 -18.82
N PRO A 55 -14.77 13.81 -19.72
CA PRO A 55 -13.67 12.93 -20.08
C PRO A 55 -12.79 12.59 -18.87
N ALA A 56 -12.28 11.37 -18.81
CA ALA A 56 -11.39 10.93 -17.74
C ALA A 56 -10.14 11.84 -17.60
N ASP A 57 -9.59 12.31 -18.73
CA ASP A 57 -8.45 13.23 -18.74
C ASP A 57 -8.75 14.58 -18.08
N ALA A 58 -9.99 15.05 -18.13
CA ALA A 58 -10.41 16.28 -17.45
C ALA A 58 -10.50 16.10 -15.94
N LEU A 59 -10.82 14.89 -15.48
CA LEU A 59 -10.93 14.56 -14.06
C LEU A 59 -9.58 14.23 -13.40
N LEU A 60 -8.64 13.75 -14.19
CA LEU A 60 -7.37 13.22 -13.70
C LEU A 60 -6.53 14.22 -12.87
N PRO A 61 -6.38 15.51 -13.24
CA PRO A 61 -5.65 16.47 -12.42
C PRO A 61 -6.18 16.59 -10.98
N GLY A 62 -7.49 16.64 -10.82
CA GLY A 62 -8.13 16.68 -9.50
C GLY A 62 -7.89 15.40 -8.68
N PHE A 63 -7.92 14.24 -9.33
CA PHE A 63 -7.59 12.96 -8.70
C PHE A 63 -6.14 12.88 -8.25
N ARG A 64 -5.20 13.40 -9.06
CA ARG A 64 -3.78 13.46 -8.70
C ARG A 64 -3.53 14.36 -7.50
N GLU A 65 -4.14 15.54 -7.50
CA GLU A 65 -4.04 16.48 -6.38
C GLU A 65 -4.59 15.87 -5.09
N ARG A 66 -5.76 15.24 -5.16
CA ARG A 66 -6.35 14.54 -4.02
C ARG A 66 -5.48 13.38 -3.53
N ALA A 67 -4.94 12.59 -4.43
CA ALA A 67 -4.04 11.49 -4.09
C ALA A 67 -2.79 12.00 -3.36
N GLN A 68 -2.20 13.11 -3.81
CA GLN A 68 -1.05 13.71 -3.15
C GLN A 68 -1.39 14.23 -1.75
N GLN A 69 -2.55 14.84 -1.58
CA GLN A 69 -3.04 15.28 -0.27
C GLN A 69 -3.26 14.08 0.66
N GLN A 70 -3.87 13.00 0.17
CA GLN A 70 -4.08 11.78 0.94
C GLN A 70 -2.75 11.10 1.34
N LEU A 71 -1.75 11.10 0.46
CA LEU A 71 -0.41 10.63 0.79
C LEU A 71 0.22 11.45 1.91
N ASN A 72 0.11 12.77 1.86
CA ASN A 72 0.63 13.65 2.89
C ASN A 72 -0.06 13.44 4.24
N GLU A 73 -1.38 13.28 4.25
CA GLU A 73 -2.16 12.97 5.45
C GLU A 73 -1.82 11.58 6.01
N PHE A 74 -1.67 10.60 5.15
CA PHE A 74 -1.26 9.25 5.52
C PHE A 74 0.10 9.25 6.22
N LEU A 75 1.09 9.96 5.67
CA LEU A 75 2.41 10.08 6.27
C LEU A 75 2.38 10.79 7.62
N LYS A 76 1.55 11.81 7.79
CA LYS A 76 1.36 12.44 9.10
C LYS A 76 0.79 11.47 10.13
N GLY A 77 -0.12 10.60 9.71
CA GLY A 77 -0.75 9.58 10.57
C GLY A 77 0.21 8.47 10.99
N VAL A 78 1.04 7.97 10.08
CA VAL A 78 1.98 6.87 10.35
C VAL A 78 3.30 7.32 10.97
N LYS A 79 3.59 8.62 10.98
CA LYS A 79 4.74 9.24 11.66
C LYS A 79 6.09 8.58 11.31
N PRO A 80 6.60 8.75 10.09
CA PRO A 80 7.84 8.09 9.68
C PRO A 80 9.09 8.56 10.43
N GLY A 81 9.00 9.65 11.21
CA GLY A 81 10.12 10.22 11.94
C GLY A 81 11.19 10.76 10.99
N PRO A 82 12.48 10.53 11.28
CA PRO A 82 13.58 11.03 10.47
C PRO A 82 13.77 10.27 9.15
N LEU A 83 13.00 9.18 8.92
CA LEU A 83 13.10 8.39 7.71
C LEU A 83 12.56 9.16 6.50
N LYS A 84 13.40 9.32 5.49
CA LYS A 84 12.97 9.92 4.23
C LYS A 84 12.11 8.96 3.43
N VAL A 85 10.88 9.39 3.12
CA VAL A 85 9.94 8.62 2.31
C VAL A 85 9.74 9.31 0.97
N GLU A 86 10.01 8.59 -0.11
CA GLU A 86 9.68 9.04 -1.46
C GLU A 86 8.21 8.69 -1.76
N THR A 87 7.44 9.62 -2.28
CA THR A 87 6.03 9.39 -2.62
C THR A 87 5.84 9.36 -4.12
N LEU A 88 5.02 8.41 -4.59
CA LEU A 88 4.65 8.26 -5.99
C LEU A 88 3.15 8.10 -6.14
N VAL A 89 2.60 8.69 -7.19
CA VAL A 89 1.24 8.49 -7.66
C VAL A 89 1.28 7.95 -9.08
N ALA A 90 0.73 6.77 -9.29
CA ALA A 90 0.53 6.17 -10.61
C ALA A 90 -0.95 6.11 -10.95
N VAL A 91 -1.25 5.89 -12.22
CA VAL A 91 -2.62 5.74 -12.74
C VAL A 91 -2.70 4.45 -13.55
N GLY A 92 -3.65 3.60 -13.25
CA GLY A 92 -3.81 2.33 -13.95
C GLY A 92 -4.54 1.30 -13.12
N LEU A 93 -4.33 0.05 -13.42
CA LEU A 93 -4.78 -1.05 -12.58
C LEU A 93 -3.78 -1.25 -11.42
N PRO A 94 -4.21 -1.20 -10.16
CA PRO A 94 -3.29 -1.20 -9.03
C PRO A 94 -2.24 -2.31 -9.06
N PHE A 95 -2.64 -3.54 -9.33
CA PHE A 95 -1.71 -4.68 -9.35
C PHE A 95 -0.68 -4.60 -10.48
N GLN A 96 -1.04 -4.04 -11.64
CA GLN A 96 -0.12 -3.86 -12.75
C GLN A 96 0.85 -2.72 -12.48
N GLU A 97 0.36 -1.59 -12.00
CA GLU A 97 1.20 -0.42 -11.71
C GLU A 97 2.19 -0.69 -10.57
N ILE A 98 1.79 -1.44 -9.55
CA ILE A 98 2.72 -1.89 -8.50
C ILE A 98 3.86 -2.72 -9.12
N ALA A 99 3.54 -3.65 -10.01
CA ALA A 99 4.55 -4.48 -10.68
C ALA A 99 5.47 -3.65 -11.59
N VAL A 100 4.91 -2.72 -12.35
CA VAL A 100 5.68 -1.82 -13.23
C VAL A 100 6.64 -0.94 -12.42
N VAL A 101 6.15 -0.28 -11.38
CA VAL A 101 6.97 0.58 -10.53
C VAL A 101 8.06 -0.22 -9.80
N ALA A 102 7.72 -1.40 -9.28
CA ALA A 102 8.69 -2.27 -8.62
C ALA A 102 9.83 -2.69 -9.54
N ARG A 103 9.51 -3.01 -10.79
CA ARG A 103 10.50 -3.34 -11.83
C ARG A 103 11.35 -2.13 -12.20
N ASP A 104 10.70 -1.02 -12.53
CA ASP A 104 11.36 0.17 -13.08
C ASP A 104 12.30 0.85 -12.05
N LEU A 105 11.95 0.75 -10.77
CA LEU A 105 12.78 1.26 -9.68
C LEU A 105 13.72 0.21 -9.07
N ALA A 106 13.78 -0.98 -9.64
CA ALA A 106 14.60 -2.09 -9.14
C ALA A 106 14.40 -2.34 -7.64
N VAL A 107 13.14 -2.45 -7.22
CA VAL A 107 12.75 -2.66 -5.83
C VAL A 107 13.10 -4.08 -5.38
N ASP A 108 13.64 -4.21 -4.18
CA ASP A 108 14.04 -5.50 -3.61
C ASP A 108 12.92 -6.18 -2.82
N LEU A 109 11.96 -5.40 -2.35
CA LEU A 109 10.82 -5.89 -1.57
C LEU A 109 9.61 -4.99 -1.76
N VAL A 110 8.46 -5.59 -2.03
CA VAL A 110 7.16 -4.91 -1.96
C VAL A 110 6.48 -5.29 -0.66
N VAL A 111 5.99 -4.30 0.07
CA VAL A 111 5.21 -4.47 1.30
C VAL A 111 3.82 -3.89 1.07
N MET A 112 2.80 -4.65 1.39
CA MET A 112 1.41 -4.22 1.22
C MET A 112 0.50 -4.85 2.26
N GLY A 113 -0.68 -4.26 2.46
CA GLY A 113 -1.71 -4.85 3.28
C GLY A 113 -2.25 -6.13 2.66
N GLY A 114 -2.58 -7.11 3.46
CA GLY A 114 -3.14 -8.37 2.99
C GLY A 114 -4.56 -8.21 2.41
N TYR A 115 -5.29 -7.14 2.80
CA TYR A 115 -6.61 -6.78 2.26
C TYR A 115 -6.83 -5.27 2.31
N GLY A 116 -7.67 -4.74 1.42
CA GLY A 116 -7.94 -3.31 1.28
C GLY A 116 -9.17 -2.84 2.07
N LYS A 117 -9.65 -1.64 1.75
CA LYS A 117 -10.78 -0.96 2.43
C LYS A 117 -12.07 -1.77 2.46
N GLY A 118 -12.34 -2.63 1.46
CA GLY A 118 -13.53 -3.47 1.37
C GLY A 118 -13.41 -4.85 2.00
N GLY A 119 -12.25 -5.18 2.57
CA GLY A 119 -11.83 -6.54 2.88
C GLY A 119 -12.14 -7.05 4.28
N ARG A 120 -13.08 -6.47 5.01
CA ARG A 120 -13.56 -7.06 6.26
C ARG A 120 -14.71 -8.00 5.98
N GLY A 121 -14.40 -9.21 5.47
CA GLY A 121 -15.30 -10.34 5.55
C GLY A 121 -15.27 -10.99 6.95
N PRO A 122 -16.22 -11.85 7.28
CA PRO A 122 -16.19 -12.62 8.52
C PRO A 122 -14.87 -13.38 8.63
N LEU A 123 -14.34 -13.44 9.83
CA LEU A 123 -13.00 -13.89 10.24
C LEU A 123 -12.59 -15.32 9.85
N GLU A 124 -13.41 -16.04 9.11
CA GLU A 124 -13.18 -17.45 8.82
C GLU A 124 -12.45 -17.71 7.51
N GLU A 125 -12.28 -16.69 6.68
CA GLU A 125 -11.58 -16.83 5.42
C GLU A 125 -10.45 -15.81 5.33
N VAL A 126 -9.23 -16.29 5.45
CA VAL A 126 -8.02 -15.49 5.21
C VAL A 126 -7.94 -15.18 3.72
N PHE A 127 -8.66 -14.17 3.29
CA PHE A 127 -8.58 -13.70 1.92
C PHE A 127 -7.49 -12.66 1.78
N PHE A 128 -6.55 -12.94 0.93
CA PHE A 128 -5.77 -11.88 0.31
C PHE A 128 -6.72 -10.97 -0.46
N GLY A 129 -6.61 -9.65 -0.31
CA GLY A 129 -7.29 -8.73 -1.19
C GLY A 129 -6.93 -9.02 -2.66
N SER A 130 -7.84 -8.71 -3.58
CA SER A 130 -7.67 -9.02 -5.02
C SER A 130 -6.37 -8.44 -5.60
N THR A 131 -5.95 -7.27 -5.14
CA THR A 131 -4.69 -6.65 -5.57
C THR A 131 -3.49 -7.43 -5.04
N ALA A 132 -3.48 -7.79 -3.75
CA ALA A 132 -2.37 -8.54 -3.14
C ALA A 132 -2.16 -9.90 -3.81
N GLU A 133 -3.22 -10.64 -4.07
CA GLU A 133 -3.14 -11.93 -4.76
C GLU A 133 -2.52 -11.81 -6.15
N LYS A 134 -2.95 -10.83 -6.93
CA LYS A 134 -2.43 -10.60 -8.29
C LYS A 134 -0.97 -10.11 -8.27
N VAL A 135 -0.63 -9.23 -7.33
CA VAL A 135 0.74 -8.73 -7.16
C VAL A 135 1.69 -9.87 -6.84
N VAL A 136 1.36 -10.74 -5.91
CA VAL A 136 2.21 -11.91 -5.57
C VAL A 136 2.53 -12.77 -6.79
N ARG A 137 1.60 -12.89 -7.72
CA ARG A 137 1.80 -13.69 -8.94
C ARG A 137 2.63 -13.00 -10.02
N LEU A 138 2.65 -11.67 -10.03
CA LEU A 138 3.26 -10.90 -11.13
C LEU A 138 4.65 -10.35 -10.83
N LEU A 139 4.99 -10.20 -9.55
CA LEU A 139 6.21 -9.53 -9.16
C LEU A 139 7.45 -10.40 -9.30
N PRO A 140 8.55 -9.83 -9.84
CA PRO A 140 9.84 -10.49 -9.90
C PRO A 140 10.62 -10.42 -8.58
N CYS A 141 10.09 -9.76 -7.55
CA CYS A 141 10.71 -9.62 -6.23
C CYS A 141 9.80 -10.14 -5.13
N PRO A 142 10.34 -10.42 -3.93
CA PRO A 142 9.53 -10.82 -2.77
C PRO A 142 8.44 -9.81 -2.42
N VAL A 143 7.31 -10.32 -1.95
CA VAL A 143 6.17 -9.54 -1.48
C VAL A 143 5.87 -9.91 -0.03
N LEU A 144 5.83 -8.92 0.83
CA LEU A 144 5.40 -9.07 2.22
C LEU A 144 3.97 -8.53 2.36
N CYS A 145 3.01 -9.44 2.56
CA CYS A 145 1.63 -9.09 2.87
C CYS A 145 1.45 -9.01 4.39
N VAL A 146 1.06 -7.84 4.88
CA VAL A 146 0.90 -7.57 6.31
C VAL A 146 -0.59 -7.61 6.65
N PRO A 147 -1.04 -8.57 7.48
CA PRO A 147 -2.41 -8.58 7.96
C PRO A 147 -2.60 -7.48 9.02
N LEU A 148 -3.84 -7.02 9.18
CA LEU A 148 -4.21 -6.31 10.40
C LEU A 148 -4.02 -7.27 11.57
N ALA A 149 -3.14 -6.92 12.51
CA ALA A 149 -3.11 -7.61 13.79
C ALA A 149 -4.52 -7.49 14.36
N ALA A 150 -5.19 -8.62 14.66
CA ALA A 150 -6.34 -8.61 15.53
C ALA A 150 -5.95 -7.76 16.74
N ALA A 151 -6.75 -6.75 17.09
CA ALA A 151 -6.49 -5.95 18.26
C ALA A 151 -6.07 -6.93 19.35
N ARG A 152 -4.83 -6.87 19.78
CA ARG A 152 -4.40 -7.65 20.92
C ARG A 152 -5.30 -7.15 22.03
N SER A 153 -6.32 -7.93 22.35
CA SER A 153 -6.99 -7.78 23.60
C SER A 153 -5.86 -7.81 24.60
N ASP A 154 -5.64 -6.70 25.29
CA ASP A 154 -4.84 -6.67 26.49
C ASP A 154 -5.44 -7.71 27.43
N SER A 155 -4.99 -8.92 27.29
CA SER A 155 -5.17 -9.94 28.30
C SER A 155 -3.97 -9.83 29.19
N PRO A 156 -4.12 -9.24 30.38
CA PRO A 156 -3.10 -9.31 31.40
C PRO A 156 -3.19 -10.71 32.01
N ASP A 157 -2.58 -11.69 31.40
CA ASP A 157 -2.22 -12.91 32.14
C ASP A 157 -1.22 -13.77 31.37
N ARG A 158 0.04 -13.40 31.41
CA ARG A 158 1.15 -14.33 31.28
C ARG A 158 1.93 -14.41 32.59
N SER A 159 1.22 -14.46 33.69
CA SER A 159 1.76 -14.89 34.97
C SER A 159 1.08 -16.17 35.42
N ARG A 160 1.41 -17.27 34.78
CA ARG A 160 1.29 -18.59 35.38
C ARG A 160 2.15 -19.59 34.63
N THR A 161 3.17 -20.00 35.35
CA THR A 161 4.16 -21.06 35.21
C THR A 161 5.37 -20.74 34.41
#